data_8a7a2222a127fb0418a574b10b3c4e5e
#
_entry.id   8a7a2222a127fb0418a574b10b3c4e5e
#
_cell.length_a   1.000
_cell.length_b   1.000
_cell.length_c   1.000
_cell.angle_alpha   90.00
_cell.angle_beta   90.00
_cell.angle_gamma   90.00
#
_symmetry.space_group_name_H-M   'P 1'
#
loop_
_entity.id
_entity.type
_entity.pdbx_description
1 polymer ?
#
loop_
_entity_poly.entity_id
_entity_poly.type
_entity_poly.pdbx_seq_one_letter_code
_entity_poly.pdbx_strand_id
1 'polypeptide(L)'
;MRLTILLLALIWTGHVGAQKAVELVFSAKGCCPMCEDRIVGALDVPGVRAAEWDQFEEKATVVYKPKKISPERIKQLVAEAGHDTEHFTASDAAYAELPACCLSRDGCTCRMLHVACCMSHVACCMLHAAC
;
A
#
# COMPACT_ATOMS: atom_id res chain seq x y z
N MET A 1 -28.26 -30.94 39.87
CA MET A 1 -27.41 -29.75 39.98
C MET A 1 -26.15 -29.77 39.12
N ARG A 2 -25.46 -30.89 38.94
CA ARG A 2 -24.23 -30.99 38.10
C ARG A 2 -24.53 -30.94 36.57
N LEU A 3 -25.67 -31.45 36.13
CA LEU A 3 -26.05 -31.52 34.70
C LEU A 3 -26.49 -30.14 34.15
N THR A 4 -27.10 -29.31 34.99
CA THR A 4 -27.54 -27.96 34.61
C THR A 4 -26.38 -26.97 34.41
N ILE A 5 -25.27 -27.15 35.15
CA ILE A 5 -24.06 -26.31 35.02
C ILE A 5 -23.33 -26.63 33.70
N LEU A 6 -23.31 -27.88 33.26
CA LEU A 6 -22.70 -28.30 32.01
C LEU A 6 -23.48 -27.77 30.78
N LEU A 7 -24.80 -27.65 30.84
CA LEU A 7 -25.63 -27.08 29.78
C LEU A 7 -25.47 -25.58 29.64
N LEU A 8 -25.21 -24.84 30.73
CA LEU A 8 -24.96 -23.39 30.72
C LEU A 8 -23.57 -23.02 30.15
N ALA A 9 -22.59 -23.90 30.26
CA ALA A 9 -21.25 -23.64 29.69
C ALA A 9 -21.16 -23.75 28.16
N LEU A 10 -22.14 -24.41 27.52
CA LEU A 10 -22.19 -24.58 26.06
C LEU A 10 -22.79 -23.39 25.30
N ILE A 11 -23.36 -22.38 25.99
CA ILE A 11 -24.01 -21.22 25.35
C ILE A 11 -23.03 -20.06 25.12
N TRP A 12 -21.82 -20.13 25.64
CA TRP A 12 -20.81 -19.09 25.49
C TRP A 12 -19.85 -19.34 24.34
N THR A 13 -20.31 -19.96 23.26
CA THR A 13 -19.58 -19.92 21.99
C THR A 13 -19.73 -18.51 21.42
N GLY A 14 -18.75 -17.67 21.79
CA GLY A 14 -18.67 -16.30 21.33
C GLY A 14 -18.82 -16.25 19.82
N HIS A 15 -19.77 -15.46 19.35
CA HIS A 15 -19.92 -15.12 17.95
C HIS A 15 -18.66 -14.41 17.51
N VAL A 16 -17.71 -15.15 16.96
CA VAL A 16 -16.59 -14.57 16.18
C VAL A 16 -17.25 -13.98 14.93
N GLY A 17 -17.74 -12.75 15.06
CA GLY A 17 -18.28 -12.00 13.95
C GLY A 17 -17.18 -11.87 12.90
N ALA A 18 -17.28 -12.62 11.81
CA ALA A 18 -16.41 -12.49 10.66
C ALA A 18 -16.52 -11.03 10.16
N GLN A 19 -15.51 -10.21 10.47
CA GLN A 19 -15.48 -8.81 10.06
C GLN A 19 -15.39 -8.77 8.54
N LYS A 20 -16.45 -8.27 7.89
CA LYS A 20 -16.49 -8.13 6.45
C LYS A 20 -15.36 -7.20 6.01
N ALA A 21 -14.48 -7.70 5.17
CA ALA A 21 -13.49 -6.88 4.50
C ALA A 21 -14.15 -6.12 3.35
N VAL A 22 -13.66 -4.93 3.07
CA VAL A 22 -14.09 -4.10 1.94
C VAL A 22 -12.88 -3.75 1.09
N GLU A 23 -13.14 -3.47 -0.18
CA GLU A 23 -12.16 -3.03 -1.14
C GLU A 23 -12.17 -1.51 -1.25
N LEU A 24 -10.98 -0.92 -1.36
CA LEU A 24 -10.73 0.49 -1.61
C LEU A 24 -9.80 0.61 -2.80
N VAL A 25 -10.19 1.40 -3.79
CA VAL A 25 -9.34 1.74 -4.94
C VAL A 25 -9.08 3.24 -4.90
N PHE A 26 -7.82 3.65 -5.03
CA PHE A 26 -7.43 5.06 -5.03
C PHE A 26 -6.18 5.30 -5.87
N SER A 27 -5.98 6.55 -6.31
CA SER A 27 -4.77 6.92 -7.04
C SER A 27 -3.57 7.04 -6.11
N ALA A 28 -2.46 6.42 -6.51
CA ALA A 28 -1.17 6.53 -5.83
C ALA A 28 -0.08 6.68 -6.89
N LYS A 29 0.62 7.82 -6.86
CA LYS A 29 1.64 8.18 -7.84
C LYS A 29 2.89 7.34 -7.69
N GLY A 30 3.38 6.85 -8.82
CA GLY A 30 4.61 6.06 -8.88
C GLY A 30 4.98 5.76 -10.32
N CYS A 31 6.20 5.23 -10.56
CA CYS A 31 6.74 5.09 -11.90
C CYS A 31 7.31 3.71 -12.19
N CYS A 32 7.57 2.88 -11.20
CA CYS A 32 8.39 1.69 -11.40
C CYS A 32 8.02 0.58 -10.40
N PRO A 33 8.48 -0.65 -10.63
CA PRO A 33 8.22 -1.77 -9.72
C PRO A 33 8.69 -1.52 -8.28
N MET A 34 9.74 -0.72 -8.06
CA MET A 34 10.17 -0.35 -6.71
C MET A 34 9.14 0.53 -5.98
N CYS A 35 8.31 1.28 -6.72
CA CYS A 35 7.19 2.02 -6.14
C CYS A 35 6.12 1.05 -5.63
N GLU A 36 5.87 -0.06 -6.36
CA GLU A 36 4.96 -1.11 -5.91
C GLU A 36 5.40 -1.70 -4.58
N ASP A 37 6.68 -2.12 -4.46
CA ASP A 37 7.23 -2.69 -3.23
C ASP A 37 7.07 -1.72 -2.04
N ARG A 38 7.28 -0.41 -2.27
CA ARG A 38 7.16 0.62 -1.24
C ARG A 38 5.71 0.89 -0.85
N ILE A 39 4.82 1.02 -1.83
CA ILE A 39 3.38 1.27 -1.62
C ILE A 39 2.76 0.08 -0.90
N VAL A 40 2.99 -1.13 -1.41
CA VAL A 40 2.46 -2.37 -0.80
C VAL A 40 3.07 -2.61 0.57
N GLY A 41 4.38 -2.38 0.74
CA GLY A 41 5.07 -2.49 2.02
C GLY A 41 4.55 -1.51 3.07
N ALA A 42 4.22 -0.27 2.70
CA ALA A 42 3.61 0.72 3.60
C ALA A 42 2.20 0.30 4.07
N LEU A 43 1.54 -0.55 3.30
CA LEU A 43 0.20 -1.06 3.58
C LEU A 43 0.20 -2.41 4.33
N ASP A 44 1.37 -2.98 4.64
CA ASP A 44 1.48 -4.17 5.49
C ASP A 44 1.28 -3.82 6.98
N VAL A 45 0.05 -3.44 7.31
CA VAL A 45 -0.34 -2.98 8.65
C VAL A 45 -1.58 -3.72 9.16
N PRO A 46 -1.76 -3.80 10.49
CA PRO A 46 -2.95 -4.43 11.06
C PRO A 46 -4.25 -3.77 10.58
N GLY A 47 -5.08 -4.55 9.92
CA GLY A 47 -6.35 -4.09 9.35
C GLY A 47 -6.40 -4.17 7.83
N VAL A 48 -5.28 -4.13 7.15
CA VAL A 48 -5.15 -4.45 5.73
C VAL A 48 -5.04 -5.98 5.57
N ARG A 49 -5.63 -6.52 4.52
CA ARG A 49 -5.66 -7.94 4.18
C ARG A 49 -4.88 -8.25 2.93
N ALA A 50 -4.98 -7.37 1.96
CA ALA A 50 -4.26 -7.43 0.71
C ALA A 50 -4.10 -6.02 0.16
N ALA A 51 -3.01 -5.77 -0.53
CA ALA A 51 -2.75 -4.53 -1.25
C ALA A 51 -2.03 -4.88 -2.55
N GLU A 52 -2.44 -4.20 -3.61
CA GLU A 52 -1.84 -4.29 -4.94
C GLU A 52 -1.75 -2.87 -5.50
N TRP A 53 -0.76 -2.63 -6.34
CA TRP A 53 -0.61 -1.36 -7.04
C TRP A 53 -0.31 -1.59 -8.51
N ASP A 54 -1.06 -0.92 -9.39
CA ASP A 54 -0.86 -0.97 -10.84
C ASP A 54 -0.03 0.23 -11.29
N GLN A 55 1.11 -0.06 -11.89
CA GLN A 55 2.07 0.93 -12.40
C GLN A 55 1.51 1.75 -13.58
N PHE A 56 0.66 1.14 -14.42
CA PHE A 56 0.17 1.77 -15.64
C PHE A 56 -1.04 2.66 -15.36
N GLU A 57 -1.89 2.24 -14.44
CA GLU A 57 -3.05 3.00 -14.02
C GLU A 57 -2.75 3.95 -12.84
N GLU A 58 -1.58 3.79 -12.18
CA GLU A 58 -1.20 4.51 -10.95
C GLU A 58 -2.29 4.38 -9.88
N LYS A 59 -2.83 3.16 -9.71
CA LYS A 59 -3.90 2.86 -8.75
C LYS A 59 -3.48 1.79 -7.77
N ALA A 60 -3.82 2.03 -6.51
CA ALA A 60 -3.73 1.05 -5.45
C ALA A 60 -5.11 0.45 -5.18
N THR A 61 -5.16 -0.89 -5.10
CA THR A 61 -6.34 -1.66 -4.70
C THR A 61 -6.04 -2.31 -3.36
N VAL A 62 -6.84 -2.00 -2.34
CA VAL A 62 -6.59 -2.41 -0.96
C VAL A 62 -7.83 -3.08 -0.37
N VAL A 63 -7.68 -4.31 0.10
CA VAL A 63 -8.70 -5.02 0.86
C VAL A 63 -8.42 -4.85 2.34
N TYR A 64 -9.34 -4.27 3.08
CA TYR A 64 -9.13 -3.92 4.48
C TYR A 64 -10.37 -4.16 5.36
N LYS A 65 -10.17 -4.08 6.67
CA LYS A 65 -11.23 -4.17 7.68
C LYS A 65 -11.57 -2.78 8.21
N PRO A 66 -12.76 -2.19 7.88
CA PRO A 66 -13.11 -0.82 8.25
C PRO A 66 -13.13 -0.53 9.77
N LYS A 67 -13.35 -1.57 10.58
CA LYS A 67 -13.29 -1.44 12.05
C LYS A 67 -11.87 -1.33 12.61
N LYS A 68 -10.84 -1.64 11.80
CA LYS A 68 -9.43 -1.64 12.24
C LYS A 68 -8.62 -0.49 11.68
N ILE A 69 -8.92 -0.07 10.46
CA ILE A 69 -8.22 1.02 9.78
C ILE A 69 -9.20 1.76 8.87
N SER A 70 -9.07 3.09 8.79
CA SER A 70 -9.88 3.92 7.91
C SER A 70 -9.28 4.07 6.52
N PRO A 71 -10.08 4.38 5.49
CA PRO A 71 -9.60 4.68 4.14
C PRO A 71 -8.59 5.82 4.11
N GLU A 72 -8.81 6.86 4.90
CA GLU A 72 -7.94 8.03 5.00
C GLU A 72 -6.56 7.62 5.55
N ARG A 73 -6.53 6.77 6.59
CA ARG A 73 -5.27 6.28 7.15
C ARG A 73 -4.49 5.43 6.16
N ILE A 74 -5.19 4.61 5.35
CA ILE A 74 -4.58 3.81 4.27
C ILE A 74 -3.87 4.74 3.26
N LYS A 75 -4.56 5.77 2.76
CA LYS A 75 -3.99 6.74 1.82
C LYS A 75 -2.84 7.54 2.44
N GLN A 76 -2.97 7.91 3.71
CA GLN A 76 -1.93 8.63 4.44
C GLN A 76 -0.65 7.81 4.60
N LEU A 77 -0.74 6.50 4.85
CA LEU A 77 0.44 5.61 4.93
C LEU A 77 1.22 5.59 3.62
N VAL A 78 0.52 5.61 2.48
CA VAL A 78 1.16 5.69 1.16
C VAL A 78 1.87 7.02 0.97
N ALA A 79 1.25 8.13 1.42
CA ALA A 79 1.90 9.45 1.38
C ALA A 79 3.11 9.53 2.33
N GLU A 80 3.04 8.94 3.51
CA GLU A 80 4.16 8.84 4.45
C GLU A 80 5.34 8.03 3.86
N ALA A 81 5.06 7.07 2.96
CA ALA A 81 6.08 6.32 2.23
C ALA A 81 6.70 7.09 1.05
N GLY A 82 6.28 8.33 0.82
CA GLY A 82 6.82 9.22 -0.22
C GLY A 82 6.00 9.30 -1.51
N HIS A 83 4.86 8.59 -1.61
CA HIS A 83 4.03 8.52 -2.80
C HIS A 83 2.76 9.39 -2.66
N ASP A 84 2.59 10.37 -3.55
CA ASP A 84 1.40 11.22 -3.54
C ASP A 84 0.14 10.39 -3.85
N THR A 85 -0.94 10.68 -3.13
CA THR A 85 -2.26 10.13 -3.37
C THR A 85 -3.23 11.21 -3.78
N GLU A 86 -4.46 10.86 -4.16
CA GLU A 86 -5.48 11.84 -4.56
C GLU A 86 -5.83 12.87 -3.47
N HIS A 87 -5.63 12.52 -2.18
CA HIS A 87 -6.03 13.37 -1.04
C HIS A 87 -4.86 13.75 -0.12
N PHE A 88 -3.72 13.07 -0.23
CA PHE A 88 -2.55 13.30 0.61
C PHE A 88 -1.31 13.44 -0.26
N THR A 89 -0.60 14.54 -0.07
CA THR A 89 0.71 14.76 -0.68
C THR A 89 1.79 14.30 0.28
N ALA A 90 2.74 13.54 -0.20
CA ALA A 90 3.92 13.16 0.58
C ALA A 90 4.71 14.39 1.00
N SER A 91 5.25 14.39 2.22
CA SER A 91 6.15 15.45 2.65
C SER A 91 7.40 15.49 1.76
N ASP A 92 7.99 16.68 1.60
CA ASP A 92 9.19 16.81 0.79
C ASP A 92 10.35 15.96 1.34
N ALA A 93 10.41 15.77 2.66
CA ALA A 93 11.39 14.89 3.29
C ALA A 93 11.19 13.42 2.88
N ALA A 94 9.95 12.90 2.98
CA ALA A 94 9.64 11.54 2.58
C ALA A 94 9.83 11.32 1.06
N TYR A 95 9.48 12.32 0.26
CA TYR A 95 9.67 12.29 -1.18
C TYR A 95 11.17 12.29 -1.57
N ALA A 96 11.99 13.06 -0.88
CA ALA A 96 13.44 13.13 -1.13
C ALA A 96 14.19 11.83 -0.78
N GLU A 97 13.60 10.98 0.08
CA GLU A 97 14.16 9.66 0.41
C GLU A 97 13.86 8.59 -0.65
N LEU A 98 13.01 8.91 -1.64
CA LEU A 98 12.73 7.99 -2.72
C LEU A 98 13.94 7.80 -3.64
N PRO A 99 14.18 6.58 -4.14
CA PRO A 99 15.13 6.37 -5.24
C PRO A 99 14.76 7.23 -6.45
N ALA A 100 15.75 7.63 -7.23
CA ALA A 100 15.57 8.50 -8.39
C ALA A 100 14.49 7.97 -9.38
N CYS A 101 14.38 6.64 -9.52
CA CYS A 101 13.36 6.01 -10.36
C CYS A 101 11.93 6.13 -9.82
N CYS A 102 11.76 6.45 -8.54
CA CYS A 102 10.46 6.64 -7.88
C CYS A 102 10.01 8.11 -7.85
N LEU A 103 10.85 9.06 -8.24
CA LEU A 103 10.53 10.48 -8.26
C LEU A 103 9.55 10.75 -9.43
N SER A 104 8.27 10.94 -9.10
CA SER A 104 7.17 11.00 -10.07
C SER A 104 6.57 12.39 -10.27
N ARG A 105 6.89 13.38 -9.38
CA ARG A 105 6.29 14.73 -9.45
C ARG A 105 6.66 15.47 -10.73
N ASP A 106 7.89 15.30 -11.21
CA ASP A 106 8.40 15.93 -12.43
C ASP A 106 8.23 15.07 -13.69
N GLY A 107 7.41 14.04 -13.60
CA GLY A 107 7.23 13.02 -14.63
C GLY A 107 8.17 11.83 -14.46
N CYS A 108 7.67 10.66 -14.84
CA CYS A 108 8.44 9.43 -14.73
C CYS A 108 9.56 9.40 -15.77
N THR A 109 10.78 9.66 -15.36
CA THR A 109 11.96 9.65 -16.24
C THR A 109 12.15 8.30 -16.93
N CYS A 110 11.69 7.21 -16.30
CA CYS A 110 11.68 5.87 -16.89
C CYS A 110 10.68 5.71 -18.04
N ARG A 111 9.65 6.56 -18.15
CA ARG A 111 8.60 6.44 -19.18
C ARG A 111 9.10 6.84 -20.57
N MET A 112 10.19 7.62 -20.66
CA MET A 112 10.72 8.11 -21.93
C MET A 112 11.85 7.26 -22.52
N LEU A 113 12.51 6.39 -21.75
CA LEU A 113 13.78 5.77 -22.18
C LEU A 113 13.80 4.24 -22.19
N HIS A 114 12.72 3.55 -22.30
CA HIS A 114 12.60 2.09 -22.42
C HIS A 114 12.01 1.35 -21.21
N VAL A 115 11.01 0.53 -21.54
CA VAL A 115 10.49 -0.60 -20.74
C VAL A 115 11.62 -1.47 -20.14
N ALA A 116 12.80 -1.52 -20.79
CA ALA A 116 13.98 -2.23 -20.30
C ALA A 116 14.62 -1.64 -19.03
N CYS A 117 14.49 -0.34 -18.77
CA CYS A 117 15.06 0.30 -17.57
C CYS A 117 14.27 -0.04 -16.29
N CYS A 118 12.97 -0.29 -16.43
CA CYS A 118 12.13 -0.71 -15.29
C CYS A 118 12.22 -2.21 -14.97
N MET A 119 12.72 -3.03 -15.88
CA MET A 119 12.79 -4.48 -15.69
C MET A 119 14.10 -4.99 -15.07
N SER A 120 15.16 -4.19 -15.01
CA SER A 120 16.40 -4.58 -14.34
C SER A 120 16.78 -3.56 -13.28
N HIS A 121 16.58 -3.92 -12.03
CA HIS A 121 16.90 -3.12 -10.82
C HIS A 121 18.33 -2.54 -10.80
N VAL A 122 19.26 -3.10 -11.55
CA VAL A 122 20.69 -2.73 -11.53
C VAL A 122 21.03 -1.72 -12.63
N ALA A 123 20.32 -1.74 -13.76
CA ALA A 123 20.70 -0.92 -14.91
C ALA A 123 20.25 0.55 -14.78
N CYS A 124 19.18 0.83 -14.08
CA CYS A 124 18.68 2.20 -13.90
C CYS A 124 19.56 3.02 -12.95
N CYS A 125 20.11 2.39 -11.90
CA CYS A 125 21.05 3.04 -10.98
C CYS A 125 22.47 3.21 -11.55
N MET A 126 22.89 2.35 -12.50
CA MET A 126 24.25 2.44 -13.05
C MET A 126 24.41 3.46 -14.19
N LEU A 127 23.33 3.84 -14.87
CA LEU A 127 23.39 4.81 -15.98
C LEU A 127 23.25 6.27 -15.56
N HIS A 128 22.81 6.54 -14.35
CA HIS A 128 22.79 7.88 -13.77
C HIS A 128 23.66 7.89 -12.52
N ALA A 129 24.85 8.46 -12.63
CA ALA A 129 25.83 8.62 -11.54
C ALA A 129 25.36 9.55 -10.39
N ALA A 130 24.05 9.56 -10.11
CA ALA A 130 23.37 10.36 -9.07
C ALA A 130 22.19 9.58 -8.47
N CYS A 131 22.39 8.31 -8.06
CA CYS A 131 21.51 7.63 -7.11
C CYS A 131 22.22 7.54 -5.77
#